data_d47059f0a6e7f7923ba3b065454e3dc0
#
_entry.id   d47059f0a6e7f7923ba3b065454e3dc0
#
_cell.length_a   1.000
_cell.length_b   1.000
_cell.length_c   1.000
_cell.angle_alpha   90.00
_cell.angle_beta   90.00
_cell.angle_gamma   90.00
#
_symmetry.space_group_name_H-M   'P 1'
#
loop_
_entity.id
_entity.type
_entity.pdbx_description
1 polymer ?
#
loop_
_entity_poly.entity_id
_entity_poly.type
_entity_poly.pdbx_seq_one_letter_code
_entity_poly.pdbx_strand_id
1 'polypeptide(L)'
;MKKQLTIALLIFLAGPLGPVYGQSEPSLDSLDEIALSRALLNDQQDRFGTLDSRLIEPLEQLADVLMQLNQFDEAHSILDRAMQIARVEDGLYTEIQRPLLEKKIENFANRGDWDKARENMEHLLWLYTNKSLHVDQVLIDDLLVLSRSHLRGLAEDNSAWQGYHFRQSSRIRWLALGVAEKLWGKTDERLVPIIYEQLRQFHLQTIALWRGGSTSYSLRQVAPGSSIMRDRSDVNESFYLTGMGLVDNLFSIYAESESPDPEAIAMTNVYLADWHILYNKPQAATETYRQAYQGLLASGVDATLANELFSQPMVIPDIEFYASVETAVAAQRNRMVTVGKENSEVYLSFNEWSAALPNVRSPIPSNAAGSEAENSNFALFSFSLAGVNKVSRWHSHRFTSTVSMIQQAELLAHYLQSPPEESRLLEKLNSLTFRPKLVEGGPQQATGRIKYHFAIDDPSTSLNVQP
;
A
#
# COMPACT_ATOMS: atom_id res chain seq x y z
N MET A 1 37.23 40.27 57.94
CA MET A 1 36.53 40.58 56.68
C MET A 1 36.78 39.44 55.69
N LYS A 2 35.84 38.49 55.60
CA LYS A 2 35.94 37.36 54.66
C LYS A 2 34.88 37.64 53.56
N LYS A 3 35.36 37.80 52.33
CA LYS A 3 34.48 37.87 51.12
C LYS A 3 34.07 36.45 50.71
N GLN A 4 32.79 36.16 50.74
CA GLN A 4 32.23 34.95 50.15
C GLN A 4 32.04 35.18 48.65
N LEU A 5 32.60 34.26 47.85
CA LEU A 5 32.43 34.23 46.42
C LEU A 5 31.27 33.26 46.11
N THR A 6 30.17 33.77 45.60
CA THR A 6 28.98 33.01 45.19
C THR A 6 29.23 32.54 43.73
N ILE A 7 29.42 31.26 43.54
CA ILE A 7 29.48 30.64 42.19
C ILE A 7 28.05 30.32 41.77
N ALA A 8 27.56 31.03 40.76
CA ALA A 8 26.28 30.72 40.12
C ALA A 8 26.47 29.53 39.17
N LEU A 9 25.81 28.42 39.48
CA LEU A 9 25.77 27.22 38.65
C LEU A 9 24.73 27.40 37.56
N LEU A 10 25.15 27.65 36.32
CA LEU A 10 24.29 27.69 35.16
C LEU A 10 23.96 26.23 34.76
N ILE A 11 22.77 25.76 35.09
CA ILE A 11 22.21 24.52 34.60
C ILE A 11 21.73 24.76 33.16
N PHE A 12 22.48 24.26 32.19
CA PHE A 12 22.01 24.10 30.80
C PHE A 12 20.96 22.99 30.78
N LEU A 13 19.70 23.36 30.61
CA LEU A 13 18.62 22.47 30.22
C LEU A 13 18.85 22.08 28.77
N ALA A 14 19.48 20.92 28.58
CA ALA A 14 19.47 20.24 27.29
C ALA A 14 18.04 19.71 27.06
N GLY A 15 17.29 20.37 26.18
CA GLY A 15 16.04 19.85 25.65
C GLY A 15 16.32 18.55 24.85
N PRO A 16 15.35 17.66 24.71
CA PRO A 16 15.54 16.45 23.95
C PRO A 16 15.86 16.81 22.49
N LEU A 17 17.06 16.44 22.05
CA LEU A 17 17.41 16.42 20.64
C LEU A 17 16.51 15.39 19.99
N GLY A 18 15.63 15.84 19.11
CA GLY A 18 14.87 14.96 18.21
C GLY A 18 15.83 14.08 17.40
N PRO A 19 15.33 12.97 16.83
CA PRO A 19 16.18 12.05 16.09
C PRO A 19 16.86 12.79 14.94
N VAL A 20 18.17 12.93 15.05
CA VAL A 20 19.02 13.35 13.94
C VAL A 20 19.01 12.18 12.98
N TYR A 21 18.23 12.27 11.91
CA TYR A 21 18.36 11.37 10.76
C TYR A 21 19.83 11.43 10.30
N GLY A 22 20.50 10.30 10.38
CA GLY A 22 21.86 10.18 9.86
C GLY A 22 21.84 10.48 8.37
N GLN A 23 22.26 11.67 8.00
CA GLN A 23 22.57 11.99 6.61
C GLN A 23 23.79 11.11 6.25
N SER A 24 23.55 10.08 5.44
CA SER A 24 24.64 9.43 4.73
C SER A 24 25.27 10.52 3.86
N GLU A 25 26.57 10.72 3.98
CA GLU A 25 27.27 11.65 3.11
C GLU A 25 26.97 11.27 1.64
N PRO A 26 26.59 12.25 0.81
CA PRO A 26 26.29 11.98 -0.59
C PRO A 26 27.51 11.36 -1.27
N SER A 27 27.30 10.33 -2.08
CA SER A 27 28.39 9.72 -2.85
C SER A 27 28.99 10.75 -3.81
N LEU A 28 30.27 10.57 -4.18
CA LEU A 28 30.93 11.47 -5.16
C LEU A 28 30.11 11.56 -6.46
N ASP A 29 29.57 10.44 -6.92
CA ASP A 29 28.72 10.36 -8.12
C ASP A 29 27.46 11.25 -8.01
N SER A 30 26.85 11.32 -6.83
CA SER A 30 25.65 12.14 -6.58
C SER A 30 25.96 13.65 -6.56
N LEU A 31 27.13 14.04 -6.07
CA LEU A 31 27.58 15.46 -6.11
C LEU A 31 27.87 15.90 -7.54
N ASP A 32 28.45 15.00 -8.34
CA ASP A 32 28.70 15.26 -9.76
C ASP A 32 27.40 15.41 -10.56
N GLU A 33 26.36 14.61 -10.20
CA GLU A 33 25.03 14.70 -10.83
C GLU A 33 24.33 16.04 -10.53
N ILE A 34 24.39 16.52 -9.28
CA ILE A 34 23.90 17.87 -8.94
C ILE A 34 24.66 18.94 -9.73
N ALA A 35 25.99 18.85 -9.78
CA ALA A 35 26.81 19.83 -10.48
C ALA A 35 26.49 19.87 -11.97
N LEU A 36 26.28 18.72 -12.60
CA LEU A 36 25.89 18.61 -14.00
C LEU A 36 24.48 19.21 -14.24
N SER A 37 23.50 18.87 -13.40
CA SER A 37 22.14 19.39 -13.51
C SER A 37 22.09 20.91 -13.34
N ARG A 38 22.87 21.47 -12.40
CA ARG A 38 23.01 22.93 -12.24
C ARG A 38 23.71 23.60 -13.44
N ALA A 39 24.75 22.98 -13.99
CA ALA A 39 25.42 23.49 -15.16
C ALA A 39 24.49 23.55 -16.39
N LEU A 40 23.70 22.50 -16.60
CA LEU A 40 22.68 22.45 -17.66
C LEU A 40 21.61 23.51 -17.46
N LEU A 41 21.11 23.68 -16.25
CA LEU A 41 20.14 24.73 -15.93
C LEU A 41 20.69 26.13 -16.20
N ASN A 42 21.93 26.41 -15.81
CA ASN A 42 22.59 27.69 -16.04
C ASN A 42 22.78 27.98 -17.54
N ASP A 43 23.25 26.99 -18.32
CA ASP A 43 23.40 27.13 -19.79
C ASP A 43 22.05 27.46 -20.46
N GLN A 44 20.96 26.77 -20.04
CA GLN A 44 19.64 27.07 -20.59
C GLN A 44 19.12 28.44 -20.14
N GLN A 45 19.36 28.82 -18.87
CA GLN A 45 18.99 30.13 -18.37
C GLN A 45 19.73 31.27 -19.10
N ASP A 46 21.01 31.10 -19.44
CA ASP A 46 21.79 32.06 -20.22
C ASP A 46 21.27 32.19 -21.65
N ARG A 47 20.73 31.12 -22.23
CA ARG A 47 20.19 31.12 -23.60
C ARG A 47 18.77 31.67 -23.69
N PHE A 48 17.92 31.39 -22.74
CA PHE A 48 16.47 31.64 -22.84
C PHE A 48 15.96 32.69 -21.86
N GLY A 49 16.75 33.04 -20.85
CA GLY A 49 16.33 33.92 -19.76
C GLY A 49 15.82 33.20 -18.54
N THR A 50 15.59 33.92 -17.46
CA THR A 50 15.33 33.35 -16.13
C THR A 50 13.89 32.86 -15.88
N LEU A 51 12.94 33.24 -16.73
CA LEU A 51 11.51 32.93 -16.59
C LEU A 51 10.93 32.16 -17.78
N ASP A 52 11.76 31.65 -18.67
CA ASP A 52 11.31 30.86 -19.82
C ASP A 52 10.80 29.48 -19.42
N SER A 53 9.67 29.05 -19.97
CA SER A 53 9.03 27.75 -19.64
C SER A 53 9.92 26.53 -19.92
N ARG A 54 10.89 26.65 -20.85
CA ARG A 54 11.88 25.60 -21.11
C ARG A 54 12.78 25.28 -19.90
N LEU A 55 12.80 26.15 -18.90
CA LEU A 55 13.51 25.87 -17.63
C LEU A 55 12.75 24.94 -16.69
N ILE A 56 11.45 24.72 -16.90
CA ILE A 56 10.62 23.90 -15.98
C ILE A 56 11.17 22.48 -15.88
N GLU A 57 11.39 21.82 -17.02
CA GLU A 57 11.90 20.44 -17.04
C GLU A 57 13.29 20.29 -16.38
N PRO A 58 14.32 21.12 -16.68
CA PRO A 58 15.58 21.09 -15.97
C PRO A 58 15.47 21.37 -14.46
N LEU A 59 14.54 22.25 -14.06
CA LEU A 59 14.27 22.52 -12.65
C LEU A 59 13.64 21.30 -11.96
N GLU A 60 12.73 20.62 -12.62
CA GLU A 60 12.14 19.36 -12.12
C GLU A 60 13.20 18.27 -11.95
N GLN A 61 14.07 18.09 -12.95
CA GLN A 61 15.16 17.11 -12.89
C GLN A 61 16.12 17.41 -11.74
N LEU A 62 16.50 18.67 -11.55
CA LEU A 62 17.33 19.08 -10.41
C LEU A 62 16.63 18.82 -9.07
N ALA A 63 15.33 19.10 -8.98
CA ALA A 63 14.56 18.83 -7.76
C ALA A 63 14.51 17.33 -7.44
N ASP A 64 14.36 16.46 -8.44
CA ASP A 64 14.36 15.00 -8.27
C ASP A 64 15.69 14.51 -7.68
N VAL A 65 16.83 14.99 -8.23
CA VAL A 65 18.16 14.65 -7.71
C VAL A 65 18.32 15.13 -6.26
N LEU A 66 17.88 16.35 -5.96
CA LEU A 66 17.95 16.91 -4.61
C LEU A 66 17.08 16.13 -3.61
N MET A 67 15.87 15.69 -4.02
CA MET A 67 15.00 14.86 -3.18
C MET A 67 15.60 13.49 -2.92
N GLN A 68 16.22 12.84 -3.92
CA GLN A 68 16.93 11.57 -3.75
C GLN A 68 18.06 11.67 -2.71
N LEU A 69 18.71 12.83 -2.64
CA LEU A 69 19.78 13.11 -1.67
C LEU A 69 19.27 13.68 -0.33
N ASN A 70 17.97 13.65 -0.08
CA ASN A 70 17.31 14.21 1.10
C ASN A 70 17.56 15.73 1.29
N GLN A 71 17.89 16.47 0.23
CA GLN A 71 18.07 17.93 0.24
C GLN A 71 16.72 18.63 0.00
N PHE A 72 15.74 18.33 0.83
CA PHE A 72 14.34 18.70 0.64
C PHE A 72 14.08 20.21 0.62
N ASP A 73 14.85 21.02 1.38
CA ASP A 73 14.68 22.48 1.42
C ASP A 73 15.12 23.14 0.10
N GLU A 74 16.23 22.65 -0.46
CA GLU A 74 16.69 23.13 -1.74
C GLU A 74 15.76 22.67 -2.87
N ALA A 75 15.34 21.39 -2.87
CA ALA A 75 14.35 20.87 -3.81
C ALA A 75 13.06 21.69 -3.78
N HIS A 76 12.57 22.08 -2.59
CA HIS A 76 11.40 22.95 -2.46
C HIS A 76 11.61 24.30 -3.15
N SER A 77 12.76 24.95 -2.96
CA SER A 77 13.08 26.23 -3.59
C SER A 77 13.13 26.13 -5.12
N ILE A 78 13.66 25.03 -5.64
CA ILE A 78 13.71 24.74 -7.08
C ILE A 78 12.30 24.53 -7.64
N LEU A 79 11.45 23.74 -6.96
CA LEU A 79 10.06 23.49 -7.35
C LEU A 79 9.20 24.76 -7.28
N ASP A 80 9.43 25.63 -6.28
CA ASP A 80 8.74 26.93 -6.20
C ASP A 80 9.12 27.84 -7.37
N ARG A 81 10.37 27.83 -7.78
CA ARG A 81 10.82 28.57 -8.97
C ARG A 81 10.16 28.03 -10.25
N ALA A 82 10.13 26.70 -10.44
CA ALA A 82 9.45 26.09 -11.59
C ALA A 82 7.96 26.44 -11.60
N MET A 83 7.30 26.39 -10.44
CA MET A 83 5.90 26.78 -10.29
C MET A 83 5.66 28.26 -10.62
N GLN A 84 6.58 29.15 -10.24
CA GLN A 84 6.49 30.56 -10.59
C GLN A 84 6.59 30.79 -12.09
N ILE A 85 7.52 30.10 -12.77
CA ILE A 85 7.65 30.16 -14.23
C ILE A 85 6.36 29.70 -14.91
N ALA A 86 5.84 28.53 -14.50
CA ALA A 86 4.59 28.00 -15.05
C ALA A 86 3.41 28.98 -14.89
N ARG A 87 3.31 29.66 -13.75
CA ARG A 87 2.25 30.65 -13.50
C ARG A 87 2.38 31.92 -14.32
N VAL A 88 3.61 32.35 -14.61
CA VAL A 88 3.88 33.57 -15.39
C VAL A 88 3.58 33.35 -16.87
N GLU A 89 3.97 32.17 -17.40
CA GLU A 89 3.82 31.89 -18.84
C GLU A 89 2.42 31.39 -19.20
N ASP A 90 1.89 30.46 -18.41
CA ASP A 90 0.67 29.70 -18.76
C ASP A 90 -0.56 30.11 -17.93
N GLY A 91 -0.36 30.88 -16.87
CA GLY A 91 -1.41 31.34 -15.97
C GLY A 91 -1.51 30.54 -14.65
N LEU A 92 -2.46 30.96 -13.80
CA LEU A 92 -2.54 30.45 -12.42
C LEU A 92 -3.05 29.02 -12.30
N TYR A 93 -3.69 28.47 -13.34
CA TYR A 93 -4.42 27.21 -13.27
C TYR A 93 -4.25 26.39 -14.56
N THR A 94 -3.04 25.89 -14.77
CA THR A 94 -2.68 25.19 -16.00
C THR A 94 -2.22 23.77 -15.74
N GLU A 95 -2.29 22.92 -16.75
CA GLU A 95 -1.88 21.51 -16.66
C GLU A 95 -0.40 21.35 -16.32
N ILE A 96 0.45 22.29 -16.72
CA ILE A 96 1.90 22.30 -16.40
C ILE A 96 2.16 22.31 -14.88
N GLN A 97 1.23 22.84 -14.09
CA GLN A 97 1.39 22.86 -12.63
C GLN A 97 1.17 21.48 -11.96
N ARG A 98 0.54 20.54 -12.66
CA ARG A 98 0.19 19.21 -12.08
C ARG A 98 1.42 18.44 -11.65
N PRO A 99 2.41 18.13 -12.50
CA PRO A 99 3.61 17.39 -12.10
C PRO A 99 4.41 18.13 -11.03
N LEU A 100 4.45 19.46 -11.09
CA LEU A 100 5.13 20.26 -10.06
C LEU A 100 4.48 20.15 -8.69
N LEU A 101 3.13 20.13 -8.63
CA LEU A 101 2.40 19.94 -7.38
C LEU A 101 2.60 18.52 -6.83
N GLU A 102 2.63 17.50 -7.68
CA GLU A 102 2.91 16.13 -7.26
C GLU A 102 4.30 16.02 -6.60
N LYS A 103 5.33 16.57 -7.24
CA LYS A 103 6.68 16.63 -6.68
C LYS A 103 6.73 17.43 -5.37
N LYS A 104 6.00 18.54 -5.26
CA LYS A 104 5.90 19.31 -4.02
C LYS A 104 5.23 18.50 -2.90
N ILE A 105 4.16 17.78 -3.20
CA ILE A 105 3.49 16.89 -2.25
C ILE A 105 4.48 15.83 -1.75
N GLU A 106 5.21 15.19 -2.66
CA GLU A 106 6.22 14.19 -2.31
C GLU A 106 7.34 14.80 -1.44
N ASN A 107 7.87 15.94 -1.82
CA ASN A 107 8.92 16.63 -1.08
C ASN A 107 8.49 16.99 0.35
N PHE A 108 7.27 17.54 0.51
CA PHE A 108 6.75 17.86 1.84
C PHE A 108 6.48 16.61 2.69
N ALA A 109 5.93 15.56 2.08
CA ALA A 109 5.72 14.29 2.75
C ALA A 109 7.06 13.65 3.22
N ASN A 110 8.11 13.72 2.38
CA ASN A 110 9.45 13.24 2.73
C ASN A 110 10.08 14.01 3.91
N ARG A 111 9.72 15.29 4.06
CA ARG A 111 10.13 16.12 5.23
C ARG A 111 9.28 15.88 6.47
N GLY A 112 8.15 15.19 6.36
CA GLY A 112 7.14 15.11 7.41
C GLY A 112 6.28 16.37 7.57
N ASP A 113 6.35 17.33 6.64
CA ASP A 113 5.53 18.56 6.65
C ASP A 113 4.16 18.28 6.01
N TRP A 114 3.36 17.51 6.72
CA TRP A 114 2.06 17.06 6.24
C TRP A 114 1.04 18.18 6.08
N ASP A 115 1.18 19.31 6.80
CA ASP A 115 0.30 20.47 6.63
C ASP A 115 0.46 21.04 5.21
N LYS A 116 1.68 21.20 4.75
CA LYS A 116 1.97 21.66 3.39
C LYS A 116 1.64 20.62 2.33
N ALA A 117 1.90 19.35 2.60
CA ALA A 117 1.49 18.27 1.72
C ALA A 117 -0.02 18.28 1.48
N ARG A 118 -0.85 18.41 2.53
CA ARG A 118 -2.32 18.48 2.41
C ARG A 118 -2.78 19.71 1.61
N GLU A 119 -2.21 20.89 1.86
CA GLU A 119 -2.54 22.11 1.08
C GLU A 119 -2.30 21.91 -0.42
N ASN A 120 -1.18 21.25 -0.79
CA ASN A 120 -0.88 20.98 -2.18
C ASN A 120 -1.74 19.86 -2.76
N MET A 121 -2.10 18.84 -1.98
CA MET A 121 -3.05 17.79 -2.39
C MET A 121 -4.44 18.36 -2.70
N GLU A 122 -4.93 19.29 -1.86
CA GLU A 122 -6.22 19.97 -2.10
C GLU A 122 -6.17 20.84 -3.35
N HIS A 123 -5.07 21.56 -3.56
CA HIS A 123 -4.88 22.37 -4.76
C HIS A 123 -4.84 21.48 -6.02
N LEU A 124 -4.11 20.37 -5.97
CA LEU A 124 -4.02 19.42 -7.08
C LEU A 124 -5.39 18.79 -7.41
N LEU A 125 -6.14 18.36 -6.37
CA LEU A 125 -7.50 17.84 -6.56
C LEU A 125 -8.43 18.90 -7.17
N TRP A 126 -8.29 20.16 -6.76
CA TRP A 126 -9.05 21.25 -7.33
C TRP A 126 -8.73 21.43 -8.82
N LEU A 127 -7.44 21.35 -9.23
CA LEU A 127 -7.05 21.38 -10.63
C LEU A 127 -7.67 20.22 -11.43
N TYR A 128 -7.63 19.00 -10.89
CA TYR A 128 -8.22 17.80 -11.54
C TYR A 128 -9.74 17.84 -11.65
N THR A 129 -10.43 18.61 -10.80
CA THR A 129 -11.90 18.74 -10.83
C THR A 129 -12.39 19.98 -11.54
N ASN A 130 -11.48 20.85 -11.98
CA ASN A 130 -11.83 22.05 -12.70
C ASN A 130 -12.37 21.71 -14.11
N LYS A 131 -13.46 22.35 -14.51
CA LYS A 131 -14.21 22.05 -15.74
C LYS A 131 -13.40 22.23 -17.05
N SER A 132 -12.24 22.86 -16.99
CA SER A 132 -11.36 23.11 -18.14
C SER A 132 -10.44 21.94 -18.49
N LEU A 133 -10.35 20.91 -17.65
CA LEU A 133 -9.47 19.76 -17.89
C LEU A 133 -10.09 18.75 -18.87
N HIS A 134 -9.24 18.20 -19.71
CA HIS A 134 -9.63 17.12 -20.61
C HIS A 134 -9.84 15.82 -19.80
N VAL A 135 -10.88 15.10 -20.15
CA VAL A 135 -11.16 13.78 -19.60
C VAL A 135 -10.45 12.74 -20.48
N ASP A 136 -9.31 12.28 -20.02
CA ASP A 136 -8.44 11.34 -20.74
C ASP A 136 -7.80 10.32 -19.77
N GLN A 137 -6.95 9.46 -20.30
CA GLN A 137 -6.20 8.46 -19.52
C GLN A 137 -5.30 9.12 -18.47
N VAL A 138 -4.65 10.23 -18.82
CA VAL A 138 -3.70 10.91 -17.94
C VAL A 138 -4.40 11.39 -16.66
N LEU A 139 -5.61 11.92 -16.79
CA LEU A 139 -6.41 12.32 -15.63
C LEU A 139 -6.71 11.15 -14.68
N ILE A 140 -6.98 9.95 -15.24
CA ILE A 140 -7.23 8.76 -14.42
C ILE A 140 -5.97 8.39 -13.63
N ASP A 141 -4.83 8.35 -14.30
CA ASP A 141 -3.55 7.99 -13.70
C ASP A 141 -3.15 8.98 -12.60
N ASP A 142 -3.30 10.28 -12.85
CA ASP A 142 -3.04 11.35 -11.89
C ASP A 142 -3.96 11.26 -10.65
N LEU A 143 -5.25 11.00 -10.84
CA LEU A 143 -6.18 10.79 -9.74
C LEU A 143 -5.77 9.58 -8.89
N LEU A 144 -5.31 8.50 -9.51
CA LEU A 144 -4.82 7.32 -8.79
C LEU A 144 -3.52 7.63 -8.03
N VAL A 145 -2.61 8.42 -8.60
CA VAL A 145 -1.40 8.90 -7.90
C VAL A 145 -1.79 9.74 -6.69
N LEU A 146 -2.69 10.70 -6.84
CA LEU A 146 -3.15 11.53 -5.72
C LEU A 146 -3.87 10.70 -4.64
N SER A 147 -4.66 9.69 -5.03
CA SER A 147 -5.26 8.76 -4.08
C SER A 147 -4.21 8.01 -3.25
N ARG A 148 -3.13 7.55 -3.90
CA ARG A 148 -1.99 6.90 -3.21
C ARG A 148 -1.25 7.85 -2.27
N SER A 149 -1.09 9.13 -2.64
CA SER A 149 -0.50 10.15 -1.77
C SER A 149 -1.32 10.34 -0.48
N HIS A 150 -2.66 10.28 -0.58
CA HIS A 150 -3.51 10.28 0.62
C HIS A 150 -3.41 8.98 1.44
N LEU A 151 -3.21 7.80 0.82
CA LEU A 151 -2.94 6.57 1.57
C LEU A 151 -1.60 6.66 2.32
N ARG A 152 -0.61 7.30 1.72
CA ARG A 152 0.64 7.62 2.41
C ARG A 152 0.40 8.51 3.63
N GLY A 153 -0.38 9.59 3.47
CA GLY A 153 -0.76 10.46 4.59
C GLY A 153 -1.55 9.73 5.68
N LEU A 154 -2.38 8.73 5.32
CA LEU A 154 -3.04 7.88 6.30
C LEU A 154 -2.05 7.13 7.20
N ALA A 155 -0.89 6.72 6.65
CA ALA A 155 0.14 5.98 7.37
C ALA A 155 1.09 6.89 8.17
N GLU A 156 1.47 8.03 7.61
CA GLU A 156 2.60 8.83 8.08
C GLU A 156 2.21 10.15 8.74
N ASP A 157 1.01 10.71 8.46
CA ASP A 157 0.54 11.95 9.07
C ASP A 157 0.03 11.74 10.49
N ASN A 158 -0.18 12.81 11.21
CA ASN A 158 -0.75 12.80 12.55
C ASN A 158 -2.09 12.06 12.58
N SER A 159 -2.31 11.27 13.63
CA SER A 159 -3.51 10.44 13.80
C SER A 159 -4.83 11.22 13.72
N ALA A 160 -4.83 12.52 14.00
CA ALA A 160 -6.00 13.38 13.86
C ALA A 160 -6.47 13.53 12.39
N TRP A 161 -5.55 13.40 11.42
CA TRP A 161 -5.81 13.53 9.99
C TRP A 161 -6.06 12.21 9.25
N GLN A 162 -5.91 11.07 9.91
CA GLN A 162 -6.13 9.76 9.28
C GLN A 162 -7.50 9.63 8.62
N GLY A 163 -8.56 10.09 9.29
CA GLY A 163 -9.91 10.07 8.72
C GLY A 163 -10.08 10.99 7.52
N TYR A 164 -9.39 12.12 7.48
CA TYR A 164 -9.35 13.00 6.32
C TYR A 164 -8.69 12.31 5.13
N HIS A 165 -7.47 11.80 5.29
CA HIS A 165 -6.74 11.11 4.23
C HIS A 165 -7.51 9.93 3.68
N PHE A 166 -8.11 9.12 4.54
CA PHE A 166 -8.94 8.00 4.11
C PHE A 166 -10.12 8.44 3.23
N ARG A 167 -10.90 9.44 3.68
CA ARG A 167 -12.04 9.96 2.89
C ARG A 167 -11.60 10.49 1.54
N GLN A 168 -10.51 11.24 1.49
CA GLN A 168 -10.02 11.82 0.24
C GLN A 168 -9.51 10.73 -0.70
N SER A 169 -8.71 9.77 -0.21
CA SER A 169 -8.25 8.65 -1.02
C SER A 169 -9.43 7.88 -1.64
N SER A 170 -10.43 7.53 -0.82
CA SER A 170 -11.62 6.83 -1.31
C SER A 170 -12.42 7.65 -2.33
N ARG A 171 -12.66 8.95 -2.03
CA ARG A 171 -13.39 9.86 -2.93
C ARG A 171 -12.69 10.02 -4.27
N ILE A 172 -11.37 10.21 -4.26
CA ILE A 172 -10.57 10.41 -5.47
C ILE A 172 -10.59 9.13 -6.32
N ARG A 173 -10.51 7.97 -5.70
CA ARG A 173 -10.56 6.69 -6.42
C ARG A 173 -11.92 6.43 -7.06
N TRP A 174 -13.02 6.74 -6.36
CA TRP A 174 -14.36 6.69 -6.96
C TRP A 174 -14.50 7.68 -8.12
N LEU A 175 -13.87 8.85 -8.03
CA LEU A 175 -13.82 9.80 -9.14
C LEU A 175 -13.06 9.21 -10.33
N ALA A 176 -11.87 8.63 -10.09
CA ALA A 176 -11.07 7.97 -11.11
C ALA A 176 -11.85 6.85 -11.81
N LEU A 177 -12.52 5.99 -11.02
CA LEU A 177 -13.38 4.92 -11.55
C LEU A 177 -14.51 5.48 -12.43
N GLY A 178 -15.23 6.51 -11.96
CA GLY A 178 -16.31 7.14 -12.74
C GLY A 178 -15.81 7.81 -14.02
N VAL A 179 -14.63 8.40 -14.03
CA VAL A 179 -13.97 8.95 -15.23
C VAL A 179 -13.59 7.81 -16.18
N ALA A 180 -13.02 6.74 -15.68
CA ALA A 180 -12.63 5.56 -16.45
C ALA A 180 -13.82 4.85 -17.08
N GLU A 181 -14.90 4.63 -16.32
CA GLU A 181 -16.16 4.07 -16.84
C GLU A 181 -16.77 4.92 -17.96
N LYS A 182 -16.67 6.24 -17.84
CA LYS A 182 -17.16 7.15 -18.88
C LYS A 182 -16.29 7.11 -20.13
N LEU A 183 -14.99 6.94 -19.98
CA LEU A 183 -14.04 6.94 -21.08
C LEU A 183 -14.01 5.60 -21.83
N TRP A 184 -14.06 4.49 -21.12
CA TRP A 184 -13.84 3.15 -21.67
C TRP A 184 -15.11 2.31 -21.74
N GLY A 185 -16.15 2.65 -20.96
CA GLY A 185 -17.33 1.81 -20.73
C GLY A 185 -17.21 0.98 -19.46
N LYS A 186 -18.34 0.47 -18.99
CA LYS A 186 -18.45 -0.23 -17.69
C LYS A 186 -17.92 -1.66 -17.70
N THR A 187 -17.79 -2.26 -18.87
CA THR A 187 -17.34 -3.64 -19.06
C THR A 187 -15.89 -3.72 -19.58
N ASP A 188 -15.16 -2.62 -19.57
CA ASP A 188 -13.80 -2.57 -20.04
C ASP A 188 -12.84 -3.14 -18.98
N GLU A 189 -11.96 -4.08 -19.39
CA GLU A 189 -11.03 -4.75 -18.49
C GLU A 189 -10.01 -3.81 -17.84
N ARG A 190 -9.75 -2.64 -18.42
CA ARG A 190 -8.89 -1.61 -17.80
C ARG A 190 -9.43 -1.08 -16.48
N LEU A 191 -10.72 -1.30 -16.17
CA LEU A 191 -11.32 -0.97 -14.87
C LEU A 191 -10.89 -1.95 -13.77
N VAL A 192 -10.49 -3.16 -14.11
CA VAL A 192 -10.19 -4.23 -13.15
C VAL A 192 -9.15 -3.81 -12.11
N PRO A 193 -7.97 -3.27 -12.48
CA PRO A 193 -6.98 -2.83 -11.49
C PRO A 193 -7.52 -1.75 -10.55
N ILE A 194 -8.31 -0.80 -11.07
CA ILE A 194 -8.89 0.30 -10.28
C ILE A 194 -9.87 -0.24 -9.25
N ILE A 195 -10.76 -1.14 -9.68
CA ILE A 195 -11.77 -1.77 -8.82
C ILE A 195 -11.09 -2.64 -7.75
N TYR A 196 -10.11 -3.46 -8.15
CA TYR A 196 -9.44 -4.35 -7.23
C TYR A 196 -8.60 -3.59 -6.19
N GLU A 197 -7.94 -2.52 -6.58
CA GLU A 197 -7.23 -1.65 -5.65
C GLU A 197 -8.18 -0.96 -4.65
N GLN A 198 -9.39 -0.59 -5.07
CA GLN A 198 -10.44 -0.09 -4.17
C GLN A 198 -10.89 -1.16 -3.17
N LEU A 199 -11.02 -2.41 -3.60
CA LEU A 199 -11.34 -3.55 -2.76
C LEU A 199 -10.27 -3.74 -1.66
N ARG A 200 -9.00 -3.72 -2.05
CA ARG A 200 -7.87 -3.78 -1.12
C ARG A 200 -7.89 -2.63 -0.10
N GLN A 201 -8.23 -1.42 -0.53
CA GLN A 201 -8.33 -0.27 0.36
C GLN A 201 -9.44 -0.45 1.42
N PHE A 202 -10.58 -1.01 1.07
CA PHE A 202 -11.63 -1.31 2.07
C PHE A 202 -11.18 -2.34 3.10
N HIS A 203 -10.48 -3.37 2.67
CA HIS A 203 -9.92 -4.35 3.61
C HIS A 203 -8.94 -3.71 4.59
N LEU A 204 -8.08 -2.80 4.11
CA LEU A 204 -7.19 -2.00 4.92
C LEU A 204 -7.89 -1.27 6.04
N GLN A 205 -8.92 -0.54 5.66
CA GLN A 205 -9.68 0.24 6.62
C GLN A 205 -10.31 -0.68 7.67
N THR A 206 -10.81 -1.84 7.25
CA THR A 206 -11.36 -2.83 8.17
C THR A 206 -10.31 -3.31 9.16
N ILE A 207 -9.10 -3.62 8.71
CA ILE A 207 -7.99 -4.00 9.61
C ILE A 207 -7.69 -2.87 10.60
N ALA A 208 -7.56 -1.64 10.12
CA ALA A 208 -7.29 -0.48 10.96
C ALA A 208 -8.37 -0.29 12.05
N LEU A 209 -9.63 -0.54 11.72
CA LEU A 209 -10.74 -0.49 12.67
C LEU A 209 -10.73 -1.65 13.68
N TRP A 210 -10.32 -2.85 13.25
CA TRP A 210 -10.38 -4.06 14.07
C TRP A 210 -9.24 -4.19 15.07
N ARG A 211 -8.05 -3.81 14.70
CA ARG A 211 -6.84 -3.89 15.56
C ARG A 211 -6.83 -2.87 16.69
N GLY A 212 -7.76 -1.99 16.72
CA GLY A 212 -8.45 -1.34 17.84
C GLY A 212 -7.67 -0.64 18.94
N GLY A 213 -6.36 -0.75 19.05
CA GLY A 213 -5.58 -0.05 20.07
C GLY A 213 -5.17 1.38 19.64
N SER A 214 -4.87 1.55 18.37
CA SER A 214 -4.29 2.79 17.82
C SER A 214 -5.16 3.48 16.77
N THR A 215 -6.37 2.97 16.50
CA THR A 215 -7.24 3.58 15.50
C THR A 215 -7.74 4.94 15.99
N SER A 216 -7.35 6.00 15.29
CA SER A 216 -7.76 7.35 15.66
C SER A 216 -9.28 7.49 15.63
N TYR A 217 -9.79 8.38 16.49
CA TYR A 217 -11.21 8.74 16.51
C TYR A 217 -11.69 9.24 15.14
N SER A 218 -10.86 10.00 14.42
CA SER A 218 -11.16 10.52 13.09
C SER A 218 -11.40 9.42 12.07
N LEU A 219 -10.63 8.33 12.10
CA LEU A 219 -10.81 7.21 11.19
C LEU A 219 -12.08 6.41 11.49
N ARG A 220 -12.44 6.27 12.77
CA ARG A 220 -13.70 5.61 13.18
C ARG A 220 -14.95 6.32 12.70
N GLN A 221 -14.90 7.62 12.48
CA GLN A 221 -16.04 8.41 11.98
C GLN A 221 -16.28 8.30 10.48
N VAL A 222 -15.36 7.68 9.75
CA VAL A 222 -15.42 7.63 8.27
C VAL A 222 -16.21 6.44 7.74
N ALA A 223 -16.69 5.57 8.61
CA ALA A 223 -17.44 4.39 8.18
C ALA A 223 -18.65 4.76 7.29
N PRO A 224 -18.91 4.04 6.19
CA PRO A 224 -20.05 4.27 5.32
C PRO A 224 -21.36 4.24 6.12
N GLY A 225 -22.19 5.25 5.93
CA GLY A 225 -23.49 5.34 6.61
C GLY A 225 -23.40 5.69 8.10
N SER A 226 -22.31 6.30 8.56
CA SER A 226 -22.15 6.72 9.94
C SER A 226 -23.08 7.86 10.31
N SER A 227 -24.26 7.54 10.76
CA SER A 227 -24.95 8.35 11.75
C SER A 227 -24.64 7.73 13.10
N ILE A 228 -23.89 8.45 13.93
CA ILE A 228 -23.82 8.31 15.39
C ILE A 228 -23.88 6.87 15.93
N MET A 229 -22.73 6.33 16.35
CA MET A 229 -22.60 5.12 17.18
C MET A 229 -23.19 3.83 16.61
N ARG A 230 -22.72 3.40 15.45
CA ARG A 230 -22.93 2.01 15.05
C ARG A 230 -21.89 1.12 15.71
N ASP A 231 -22.31 -0.08 16.12
CA ASP A 231 -21.42 -1.12 16.59
C ASP A 231 -20.37 -1.44 15.52
N ARG A 232 -19.18 -1.91 15.94
CA ARG A 232 -18.12 -2.34 15.02
C ARG A 232 -18.60 -3.38 14.00
N SER A 233 -19.57 -4.19 14.36
CA SER A 233 -20.18 -5.19 13.50
C SER A 233 -20.91 -4.57 12.30
N ASP A 234 -21.65 -3.48 12.50
CA ASP A 234 -22.39 -2.79 11.45
C ASP A 234 -21.46 -2.12 10.42
N VAL A 235 -20.35 -1.56 10.91
CA VAL A 235 -19.33 -0.96 10.06
C VAL A 235 -18.65 -2.02 9.21
N ASN A 236 -18.29 -3.13 9.81
CA ASN A 236 -17.68 -4.26 9.12
C ASN A 236 -18.61 -4.83 8.04
N GLU A 237 -19.88 -5.02 8.37
CA GLU A 237 -20.86 -5.49 7.40
C GLU A 237 -21.07 -4.50 6.25
N SER A 238 -21.06 -3.20 6.51
CA SER A 238 -21.15 -2.18 5.46
C SER A 238 -19.96 -2.25 4.48
N PHE A 239 -18.73 -2.42 4.98
CA PHE A 239 -17.56 -2.61 4.11
C PHE A 239 -17.61 -3.93 3.35
N TYR A 240 -18.04 -5.00 4.02
CA TYR A 240 -18.24 -6.29 3.38
C TYR A 240 -19.20 -6.18 2.19
N LEU A 241 -20.38 -5.56 2.38
CA LEU A 241 -21.39 -5.39 1.33
C LEU A 241 -20.90 -4.47 0.21
N THR A 242 -20.19 -3.39 0.53
CA THR A 242 -19.60 -2.52 -0.50
C THR A 242 -18.57 -3.27 -1.34
N GLY A 243 -17.71 -4.07 -0.70
CA GLY A 243 -16.76 -4.92 -1.41
C GLY A 243 -17.42 -6.01 -2.26
N MET A 244 -18.52 -6.59 -1.79
CA MET A 244 -19.35 -7.51 -2.59
C MET A 244 -19.80 -6.84 -3.90
N GLY A 245 -20.28 -5.57 -3.83
CA GLY A 245 -20.65 -4.81 -5.02
C GLY A 245 -19.48 -4.56 -5.98
N LEU A 246 -18.27 -4.35 -5.46
CA LEU A 246 -17.07 -4.21 -6.30
C LEU A 246 -16.67 -5.54 -6.98
N VAL A 247 -16.81 -6.67 -6.27
CA VAL A 247 -16.56 -7.99 -6.88
C VAL A 247 -17.64 -8.29 -7.95
N ASP A 248 -18.88 -7.88 -7.72
CA ASP A 248 -19.95 -7.99 -8.72
C ASP A 248 -19.65 -7.17 -9.99
N ASN A 249 -19.05 -5.98 -9.83
CA ASN A 249 -18.56 -5.21 -10.98
C ASN A 249 -17.46 -5.95 -11.74
N LEU A 250 -16.50 -6.59 -11.04
CA LEU A 250 -15.47 -7.42 -11.68
C LEU A 250 -16.10 -8.59 -12.45
N PHE A 251 -17.11 -9.23 -11.87
CA PHE A 251 -17.86 -10.29 -12.52
C PHE A 251 -18.55 -9.79 -13.80
N SER A 252 -19.24 -8.64 -13.73
CA SER A 252 -19.94 -8.04 -14.87
C SER A 252 -18.99 -7.69 -16.02
N ILE A 253 -17.76 -7.22 -15.71
CA ILE A 253 -16.74 -6.92 -16.74
C ILE A 253 -16.49 -8.16 -17.62
N TYR A 254 -16.35 -9.33 -17.02
CA TYR A 254 -16.03 -10.57 -17.77
C TYR A 254 -17.28 -11.29 -18.29
N ALA A 255 -18.42 -11.16 -17.62
CA ALA A 255 -19.64 -11.84 -18.01
C ALA A 255 -20.44 -11.10 -19.09
N GLU A 256 -20.40 -9.77 -19.09
CA GLU A 256 -21.17 -8.91 -19.98
C GLU A 256 -20.34 -8.33 -21.13
N SER A 257 -19.06 -8.73 -21.26
CA SER A 257 -18.22 -8.36 -22.40
C SER A 257 -18.75 -8.95 -23.70
N GLU A 258 -18.35 -8.41 -24.84
CA GLU A 258 -18.71 -8.95 -26.16
C GLU A 258 -18.31 -10.44 -26.34
N SER A 259 -17.27 -10.87 -25.63
CA SER A 259 -16.80 -12.25 -25.57
C SER A 259 -16.59 -12.63 -24.10
N PRO A 260 -17.60 -13.20 -23.43
CA PRO A 260 -17.49 -13.60 -22.03
C PRO A 260 -16.30 -14.54 -21.79
N ASP A 261 -15.54 -14.27 -20.72
CA ASP A 261 -14.39 -15.09 -20.34
C ASP A 261 -14.76 -16.00 -19.14
N PRO A 262 -15.04 -17.31 -19.38
CA PRO A 262 -15.43 -18.22 -18.31
C PRO A 262 -14.33 -18.45 -17.26
N GLU A 263 -13.04 -18.38 -17.65
CA GLU A 263 -11.92 -18.53 -16.71
C GLU A 263 -11.83 -17.31 -15.79
N ALA A 264 -11.88 -16.10 -16.32
CA ALA A 264 -11.87 -14.87 -15.54
C ALA A 264 -13.09 -14.76 -14.60
N ILE A 265 -14.27 -15.22 -15.04
CA ILE A 265 -15.46 -15.33 -14.20
C ILE A 265 -15.21 -16.29 -13.03
N ALA A 266 -14.62 -17.46 -13.28
CA ALA A 266 -14.28 -18.41 -12.23
C ALA A 266 -13.18 -17.87 -11.29
N MET A 267 -12.19 -17.15 -11.83
CA MET A 267 -11.19 -16.44 -11.03
C MET A 267 -11.82 -15.36 -10.15
N THR A 268 -12.81 -14.61 -10.65
CA THR A 268 -13.56 -13.63 -9.82
C THR A 268 -14.21 -14.32 -8.61
N ASN A 269 -14.71 -15.54 -8.75
CA ASN A 269 -15.22 -16.31 -7.61
C ASN A 269 -14.12 -16.71 -6.62
N VAL A 270 -12.85 -16.89 -7.04
CA VAL A 270 -11.74 -17.09 -6.11
C VAL A 270 -11.56 -15.85 -5.23
N TYR A 271 -11.56 -14.65 -5.82
CA TYR A 271 -11.43 -13.40 -5.08
C TYR A 271 -12.66 -13.09 -4.22
N LEU A 272 -13.85 -13.50 -4.65
CA LEU A 272 -15.06 -13.45 -3.84
C LEU A 272 -14.94 -14.33 -2.59
N ALA A 273 -14.41 -15.54 -2.74
CA ALA A 273 -14.17 -16.44 -1.62
C ALA A 273 -13.11 -15.88 -0.67
N ASP A 274 -12.04 -15.29 -1.20
CA ASP A 274 -11.05 -14.54 -0.40
C ASP A 274 -11.70 -13.41 0.39
N TRP A 275 -12.62 -12.64 -0.25
CA TRP A 275 -13.37 -11.57 0.41
C TRP A 275 -14.22 -12.08 1.55
N HIS A 276 -14.86 -13.22 1.39
CA HIS A 276 -15.60 -13.89 2.48
C HIS A 276 -14.67 -14.25 3.65
N ILE A 277 -13.46 -14.76 3.37
CA ILE A 277 -12.46 -15.06 4.42
C ILE A 277 -12.06 -13.78 5.16
N LEU A 278 -11.72 -12.72 4.44
CA LEU A 278 -11.29 -11.44 4.99
C LEU A 278 -12.31 -10.83 5.95
N TYR A 279 -13.60 -11.11 5.74
CA TYR A 279 -14.70 -10.65 6.58
C TYR A 279 -15.31 -11.73 7.48
N ASN A 280 -14.57 -12.82 7.72
CA ASN A 280 -14.96 -13.89 8.64
C ASN A 280 -16.30 -14.57 8.30
N LYS A 281 -16.51 -14.87 7.01
CA LYS A 281 -17.68 -15.59 6.48
C LYS A 281 -17.26 -16.98 5.91
N PRO A 282 -16.77 -17.92 6.76
CA PRO A 282 -16.08 -19.13 6.30
C PRO A 282 -16.97 -20.11 5.53
N GLN A 283 -18.26 -20.17 5.85
CA GLN A 283 -19.19 -21.05 5.14
C GLN A 283 -19.42 -20.54 3.70
N ALA A 284 -19.66 -19.24 3.54
CA ALA A 284 -19.75 -18.62 2.23
C ALA A 284 -18.45 -18.81 1.44
N ALA A 285 -17.29 -18.59 2.07
CA ALA A 285 -16.00 -18.79 1.44
C ALA A 285 -15.82 -20.23 0.92
N THR A 286 -16.13 -21.24 1.75
CA THR A 286 -15.97 -22.65 1.37
C THR A 286 -16.86 -23.01 0.18
N GLU A 287 -18.09 -22.55 0.17
CA GLU A 287 -19.00 -22.80 -0.94
C GLU A 287 -18.53 -22.08 -2.21
N THR A 288 -18.12 -20.81 -2.11
CA THR A 288 -17.63 -20.04 -3.24
C THR A 288 -16.32 -20.59 -3.82
N TYR A 289 -15.37 -21.07 -2.98
CA TYR A 289 -14.17 -21.75 -3.48
C TYR A 289 -14.51 -23.02 -4.26
N ARG A 290 -15.51 -23.78 -3.80
CA ARG A 290 -15.94 -24.99 -4.53
C ARG A 290 -16.52 -24.62 -5.89
N GLN A 291 -17.36 -23.59 -5.95
CA GLN A 291 -17.91 -23.07 -7.20
C GLN A 291 -16.80 -22.53 -8.12
N ALA A 292 -15.84 -21.79 -7.58
CA ALA A 292 -14.67 -21.31 -8.31
C ALA A 292 -13.87 -22.46 -8.94
N TYR A 293 -13.52 -23.46 -8.14
CA TYR A 293 -12.78 -24.63 -8.63
C TYR A 293 -13.54 -25.38 -9.73
N GLN A 294 -14.84 -25.62 -9.55
CA GLN A 294 -15.67 -26.24 -10.59
C GLN A 294 -15.79 -25.38 -11.84
N GLY A 295 -15.91 -24.05 -11.67
CA GLY A 295 -15.94 -23.10 -12.78
C GLY A 295 -14.64 -23.11 -13.59
N LEU A 296 -13.47 -23.17 -12.91
CA LEU A 296 -12.17 -23.28 -13.58
C LEU A 296 -12.08 -24.55 -14.43
N LEU A 297 -12.50 -25.70 -13.90
CA LEU A 297 -12.50 -26.94 -14.67
C LEU A 297 -13.49 -26.87 -15.84
N ALA A 298 -14.66 -26.27 -15.63
CA ALA A 298 -15.67 -26.10 -16.68
C ALA A 298 -15.24 -25.13 -17.79
N SER A 299 -14.39 -24.14 -17.47
CA SER A 299 -13.82 -23.22 -18.48
C SER A 299 -12.71 -23.86 -19.33
N GLY A 300 -12.27 -25.08 -18.98
CA GLY A 300 -11.23 -25.80 -19.72
C GLY A 300 -9.84 -25.67 -19.11
N VAL A 301 -9.70 -25.06 -17.93
CA VAL A 301 -8.41 -25.03 -17.21
C VAL A 301 -7.99 -26.45 -16.85
N ASP A 302 -6.72 -26.78 -17.07
CA ASP A 302 -6.15 -28.08 -16.69
C ASP A 302 -6.23 -28.30 -15.18
N ALA A 303 -6.71 -29.47 -14.78
CA ALA A 303 -6.90 -29.80 -13.37
C ALA A 303 -5.59 -29.72 -12.55
N THR A 304 -4.45 -30.02 -13.19
CA THR A 304 -3.13 -29.91 -12.53
C THR A 304 -2.82 -28.45 -12.21
N LEU A 305 -3.08 -27.54 -13.15
CA LEU A 305 -2.85 -26.12 -12.97
C LEU A 305 -3.82 -25.52 -11.94
N ALA A 306 -5.10 -25.89 -11.99
CA ALA A 306 -6.10 -25.49 -10.99
C ALA A 306 -5.72 -25.99 -9.58
N ASN A 307 -5.23 -27.22 -9.45
CA ASN A 307 -4.74 -27.75 -8.18
C ASN A 307 -3.48 -27.03 -7.69
N GLU A 308 -2.60 -26.63 -8.60
CA GLU A 308 -1.39 -25.86 -8.26
C GLU A 308 -1.74 -24.49 -7.66
N LEU A 309 -2.71 -23.76 -8.23
CA LEU A 309 -3.21 -22.48 -7.70
C LEU A 309 -3.58 -22.58 -6.22
N PHE A 310 -4.13 -23.72 -5.81
CA PHE A 310 -4.63 -23.95 -4.46
C PHE A 310 -3.75 -24.89 -3.61
N SER A 311 -2.54 -25.21 -4.08
CA SER A 311 -1.69 -26.24 -3.45
C SER A 311 -1.17 -25.86 -2.08
N GLN A 312 -1.14 -24.55 -1.76
CA GLN A 312 -0.58 -24.02 -0.53
C GLN A 312 -1.29 -22.77 -0.04
N PRO A 313 -1.14 -22.41 1.24
CA PRO A 313 -1.67 -21.17 1.78
C PRO A 313 -1.04 -19.95 1.10
N MET A 314 -1.86 -18.97 0.73
CA MET A 314 -1.43 -17.70 0.14
C MET A 314 -1.96 -16.52 0.95
N VAL A 315 -1.14 -15.50 1.15
CA VAL A 315 -1.57 -14.27 1.83
C VAL A 315 -2.62 -13.55 0.99
N ILE A 316 -3.70 -13.11 1.63
CA ILE A 316 -4.78 -12.34 1.01
C ILE A 316 -5.02 -11.01 1.75
N PRO A 317 -5.51 -9.97 1.05
CA PRO A 317 -5.79 -9.92 -0.40
C PRO A 317 -4.50 -10.02 -1.22
N ASP A 318 -4.60 -10.57 -2.41
CA ASP A 318 -3.47 -10.64 -3.34
C ASP A 318 -3.02 -9.24 -3.79
N ILE A 319 -1.82 -9.12 -4.36
CA ILE A 319 -1.29 -7.83 -4.81
C ILE A 319 -2.11 -7.29 -5.98
N GLU A 320 -2.48 -8.18 -6.90
CA GLU A 320 -3.20 -7.87 -8.13
C GLU A 320 -4.37 -8.84 -8.32
N PHE A 321 -5.29 -8.48 -9.19
CA PHE A 321 -6.29 -9.38 -9.70
C PHE A 321 -5.74 -10.11 -10.94
N TYR A 322 -5.76 -11.43 -10.91
CA TYR A 322 -5.35 -12.27 -12.03
C TYR A 322 -6.58 -12.89 -12.68
N ALA A 323 -6.85 -12.56 -13.93
CA ALA A 323 -8.00 -13.08 -14.68
C ALA A 323 -7.83 -14.54 -15.09
N SER A 324 -6.58 -15.05 -15.18
CA SER A 324 -6.30 -16.44 -15.53
C SER A 324 -5.51 -17.19 -14.46
N VAL A 325 -5.70 -18.49 -14.38
CA VAL A 325 -4.97 -19.38 -13.45
C VAL A 325 -3.48 -19.40 -13.78
N GLU A 326 -3.13 -19.38 -15.06
CA GLU A 326 -1.74 -19.40 -15.50
C GLU A 326 -0.97 -18.18 -14.96
N THR A 327 -1.52 -16.98 -15.12
CA THR A 327 -0.90 -15.75 -14.61
C THR A 327 -0.83 -15.73 -13.08
N ALA A 328 -1.88 -16.20 -12.40
CA ALA A 328 -1.90 -16.31 -10.94
C ALA A 328 -0.83 -17.28 -10.42
N VAL A 329 -0.72 -18.45 -11.02
CA VAL A 329 0.29 -19.48 -10.66
C VAL A 329 1.70 -18.97 -10.96
N ALA A 330 1.92 -18.31 -12.09
CA ALA A 330 3.21 -17.70 -12.42
C ALA A 330 3.60 -16.63 -11.37
N ALA A 331 2.67 -15.78 -10.97
CA ALA A 331 2.89 -14.79 -9.92
C ALA A 331 3.18 -15.43 -8.56
N GLN A 332 2.50 -16.53 -8.22
CA GLN A 332 2.79 -17.29 -6.99
C GLN A 332 4.19 -17.89 -7.01
N ARG A 333 4.59 -18.53 -8.10
CA ARG A 333 5.94 -19.09 -8.27
C ARG A 333 7.02 -18.03 -8.13
N ASN A 334 6.82 -16.86 -8.70
CA ASN A 334 7.77 -15.73 -8.59
C ASN A 334 7.94 -15.21 -7.16
N ARG A 335 6.93 -15.42 -6.30
CA ARG A 335 7.00 -15.05 -4.88
C ARG A 335 7.62 -16.14 -4.00
N MET A 336 7.93 -17.30 -4.56
CA MET A 336 8.57 -18.38 -3.84
C MET A 336 10.07 -18.23 -3.90
N VAL A 337 10.69 -18.19 -2.73
CA VAL A 337 12.13 -18.06 -2.58
C VAL A 337 12.68 -19.24 -1.81
N THR A 338 13.84 -19.71 -2.23
CA THR A 338 14.59 -20.74 -1.51
C THR A 338 15.54 -20.07 -0.53
N VAL A 339 15.52 -20.50 0.73
CA VAL A 339 16.41 -19.98 1.78
C VAL A 339 17.27 -21.11 2.31
N GLY A 340 18.60 -20.83 2.40
CA GLY A 340 19.59 -21.79 2.88
C GLY A 340 20.31 -22.57 1.77
N LYS A 341 21.58 -22.94 2.01
CA LYS A 341 22.42 -23.67 1.04
C LYS A 341 22.29 -25.19 1.15
N GLU A 342 21.97 -25.72 2.32
CA GLU A 342 21.96 -27.17 2.58
C GLU A 342 20.57 -27.82 2.63
N ASN A 343 19.54 -27.06 2.99
CA ASN A 343 18.15 -27.47 2.89
C ASN A 343 17.41 -26.40 2.10
N SER A 344 17.17 -26.62 0.83
CA SER A 344 16.46 -25.71 -0.04
C SER A 344 14.97 -25.63 0.34
N GLU A 345 14.70 -24.96 1.46
CA GLU A 345 13.35 -24.74 1.94
C GLU A 345 12.71 -23.60 1.16
N VAL A 346 11.52 -23.84 0.66
CA VAL A 346 10.76 -22.83 -0.10
C VAL A 346 9.88 -22.05 0.84
N TYR A 347 10.01 -20.71 0.76
CA TYR A 347 9.22 -19.75 1.52
C TYR A 347 8.43 -18.87 0.57
N LEU A 348 7.21 -18.50 0.98
CA LEU A 348 6.48 -17.40 0.35
C LEU A 348 7.14 -16.08 0.76
N SER A 349 7.71 -15.35 -0.19
CA SER A 349 8.25 -14.01 0.06
C SER A 349 7.12 -12.99 0.14
N PHE A 350 7.05 -12.26 1.24
CA PHE A 350 5.98 -11.31 1.53
C PHE A 350 6.52 -10.08 2.26
N ASN A 351 5.95 -8.92 1.99
CA ASN A 351 6.17 -7.70 2.76
C ASN A 351 4.84 -7.12 3.25
N GLU A 352 4.87 -6.37 4.33
CA GLU A 352 3.67 -5.83 4.99
C GLU A 352 2.84 -4.93 4.07
N TRP A 353 3.51 -4.26 3.17
CA TRP A 353 2.90 -3.36 2.24
C TRP A 353 1.96 -4.00 1.24
N SER A 354 2.26 -5.22 0.80
CA SER A 354 1.40 -5.89 -0.18
C SER A 354 -0.05 -5.98 0.27
N ALA A 355 -0.31 -5.90 1.57
CA ALA A 355 -1.67 -6.04 2.06
C ALA A 355 -2.47 -4.74 2.01
N ALA A 356 -1.86 -3.56 2.16
CA ALA A 356 -2.75 -2.55 2.59
C ALA A 356 -2.32 -1.11 2.45
N LEU A 357 -1.20 -0.72 2.93
CA LEU A 357 -0.71 0.64 2.90
C LEU A 357 0.54 0.66 2.05
N PRO A 358 0.69 1.64 1.16
CA PRO A 358 1.98 1.84 0.55
C PRO A 358 2.98 2.04 1.67
N ASN A 359 3.84 1.08 1.87
CA ASN A 359 5.11 1.39 2.45
C ASN A 359 5.81 2.21 1.38
N VAL A 360 5.75 3.48 1.55
CA VAL A 360 6.22 4.48 0.60
C VAL A 360 7.71 4.32 0.31
N ARG A 361 8.39 3.65 1.19
CA ARG A 361 9.75 3.20 1.03
C ARG A 361 9.78 1.68 0.95
N SER A 362 9.13 1.10 -0.07
CA SER A 362 9.37 -0.32 -0.36
C SER A 362 10.86 -0.46 -0.69
N PRO A 363 11.66 -1.09 0.15
CA PRO A 363 13.09 -1.22 -0.10
C PRO A 363 13.41 -2.21 -1.22
N ILE A 364 12.40 -2.87 -1.81
CA ILE A 364 12.60 -3.90 -2.82
C ILE A 364 11.89 -3.47 -4.09
N PRO A 365 12.62 -3.01 -5.12
CA PRO A 365 12.09 -2.94 -6.47
C PRO A 365 11.56 -4.32 -6.84
N SER A 366 10.38 -4.39 -7.46
CA SER A 366 9.75 -5.62 -7.92
C SER A 366 10.63 -6.47 -8.86
N ASN A 367 11.76 -5.95 -9.30
CA ASN A 367 12.70 -6.57 -10.25
C ASN A 367 14.03 -7.03 -9.63
N ALA A 368 14.25 -6.89 -8.31
CA ALA A 368 15.49 -7.35 -7.68
C ALA A 368 15.44 -8.85 -7.34
N ALA A 369 15.27 -9.68 -8.34
CA ALA A 369 15.47 -11.13 -8.24
C ALA A 369 16.97 -11.49 -8.36
N GLY A 370 17.86 -10.75 -7.69
CA GLY A 370 19.28 -11.06 -7.72
C GLY A 370 20.09 -10.14 -6.83
N SER A 371 20.84 -10.70 -5.90
CA SER A 371 21.92 -10.14 -5.10
C SER A 371 21.64 -9.05 -4.06
N GLU A 372 20.63 -8.20 -4.18
CA GLU A 372 20.30 -7.20 -3.14
C GLU A 372 19.37 -7.72 -2.05
N ALA A 373 18.71 -8.84 -2.25
CA ALA A 373 17.87 -9.49 -1.25
C ALA A 373 18.65 -10.03 -0.04
N GLU A 374 19.96 -10.12 -0.11
CA GLU A 374 20.80 -10.59 1.01
C GLU A 374 20.93 -9.55 2.14
N ASN A 375 20.67 -8.26 1.87
CA ASN A 375 20.79 -7.17 2.85
C ASN A 375 19.45 -6.65 3.39
N SER A 376 18.33 -7.25 3.04
CA SER A 376 17.02 -6.80 3.53
C SER A 376 16.69 -7.39 4.90
N ASN A 377 16.11 -6.57 5.79
CA ASN A 377 15.60 -7.02 7.08
C ASN A 377 14.43 -7.99 6.86
N PHE A 378 14.53 -9.23 7.30
CA PHE A 378 13.47 -10.21 7.19
C PHE A 378 13.43 -11.19 8.37
N ALA A 379 12.28 -11.84 8.54
CA ALA A 379 12.09 -12.97 9.44
C ALA A 379 11.49 -14.16 8.68
N LEU A 380 11.87 -15.36 9.11
CA LEU A 380 11.39 -16.64 8.58
C LEU A 380 10.44 -17.26 9.57
N PHE A 381 9.23 -17.54 9.12
CA PHE A 381 8.21 -18.18 9.95
C PHE A 381 7.75 -19.50 9.33
N SER A 382 7.41 -20.44 10.21
CA SER A 382 6.57 -21.56 9.88
C SER A 382 5.23 -21.40 10.58
N PHE A 383 4.15 -21.83 9.93
CA PHE A 383 2.82 -21.75 10.51
C PHE A 383 1.93 -22.91 10.03
N SER A 384 0.91 -23.22 10.79
CA SER A 384 -0.16 -24.12 10.39
C SER A 384 -1.49 -23.38 10.35
N LEU A 385 -2.28 -23.65 9.31
CA LEU A 385 -3.66 -23.16 9.19
C LEU A 385 -4.64 -24.26 9.52
N ALA A 386 -5.72 -23.89 10.20
CA ALA A 386 -6.84 -24.81 10.39
C ALA A 386 -7.51 -25.12 9.05
N GLY A 387 -7.82 -26.39 8.84
CA GLY A 387 -8.85 -26.77 7.88
C GLY A 387 -10.25 -26.39 8.38
N VAL A 388 -11.28 -26.76 7.64
CA VAL A 388 -12.68 -26.55 8.08
C VAL A 388 -12.91 -27.25 9.42
N ASN A 389 -13.01 -26.52 10.49
CA ASN A 389 -13.32 -27.09 11.79
C ASN A 389 -14.75 -26.80 12.21
N LYS A 390 -15.35 -27.81 12.78
CA LYS A 390 -16.68 -27.78 13.39
C LYS A 390 -16.80 -26.61 14.37
N VAL A 391 -17.85 -25.82 14.21
CA VAL A 391 -18.25 -24.78 15.14
C VAL A 391 -18.24 -25.36 16.57
N SER A 392 -17.31 -24.95 17.40
CA SER A 392 -17.37 -25.14 18.82
C SER A 392 -18.47 -24.26 19.38
N ARG A 393 -19.63 -24.86 19.60
CA ARG A 393 -20.76 -24.23 20.28
C ARG A 393 -20.46 -24.19 21.78
N TRP A 394 -19.77 -23.26 22.30
CA TRP A 394 -19.87 -22.91 23.73
C TRP A 394 -18.96 -21.73 24.08
N HIS A 395 -19.56 -20.72 24.56
CA HIS A 395 -19.13 -19.47 25.20
C HIS A 395 -19.22 -18.20 24.36
N SER A 396 -20.31 -17.49 24.67
CA SER A 396 -20.46 -16.03 24.67
C SER A 396 -19.80 -15.23 23.53
N HIS A 397 -20.59 -14.88 22.52
CA HIS A 397 -20.46 -13.70 21.66
C HIS A 397 -19.18 -13.46 20.85
N ARG A 398 -18.28 -14.41 20.70
CA ARG A 398 -17.19 -14.35 19.72
C ARG A 398 -17.26 -15.57 18.82
N PHE A 399 -17.89 -15.41 17.66
CA PHE A 399 -17.76 -16.36 16.56
C PHE A 399 -16.35 -16.24 16.01
N THR A 400 -15.44 -17.09 16.43
CA THR A 400 -14.13 -17.23 15.79
C THR A 400 -14.25 -18.25 14.68
N SER A 401 -14.19 -17.78 13.44
CA SER A 401 -14.03 -18.66 12.28
C SER A 401 -12.63 -19.26 12.28
N THR A 402 -12.53 -20.55 12.01
CA THR A 402 -11.26 -21.26 12.05
C THR A 402 -10.65 -21.54 10.68
N VAL A 403 -11.33 -21.22 9.58
CA VAL A 403 -10.91 -21.65 8.22
C VAL A 403 -9.59 -21.05 7.76
N SER A 404 -9.21 -19.88 8.23
CA SER A 404 -7.96 -19.20 7.84
C SER A 404 -7.13 -18.75 9.02
N MET A 405 -7.43 -19.26 10.21
CA MET A 405 -6.71 -18.88 11.42
C MET A 405 -5.42 -19.68 11.53
N ILE A 406 -4.36 -19.00 11.86
CA ILE A 406 -3.11 -19.61 12.28
C ILE A 406 -3.35 -20.33 13.59
N GLN A 407 -3.10 -21.64 13.61
CA GLN A 407 -3.21 -22.47 14.82
C GLN A 407 -1.89 -22.55 15.56
N GLN A 408 -0.80 -22.62 14.80
CA GLN A 408 0.56 -22.66 15.33
C GLN A 408 1.43 -21.75 14.46
N ALA A 409 2.27 -20.98 15.10
CA ALA A 409 3.24 -20.11 14.45
C ALA A 409 4.56 -20.23 15.21
N GLU A 410 5.64 -20.34 14.47
CA GLU A 410 7.00 -20.46 14.99
C GLU A 410 7.91 -19.52 14.19
N LEU A 411 8.73 -18.76 14.91
CA LEU A 411 9.81 -17.99 14.34
C LEU A 411 11.02 -18.90 14.14
N LEU A 412 11.39 -19.18 12.91
CA LEU A 412 12.53 -20.06 12.59
C LEU A 412 13.87 -19.32 12.67
N ALA A 413 13.92 -18.11 12.11
CA ALA A 413 15.08 -17.25 12.11
C ALA A 413 14.70 -15.80 11.82
N HIS A 414 15.58 -14.86 12.13
CA HIS A 414 15.44 -13.47 11.69
C HIS A 414 16.81 -12.89 11.33
N TYR A 415 16.80 -11.92 10.41
CA TYR A 415 17.96 -11.19 9.92
C TYR A 415 17.69 -9.68 10.05
N LEU A 416 17.33 -9.26 11.25
CA LEU A 416 16.98 -7.88 11.57
C LEU A 416 18.16 -7.20 12.25
N GLN A 417 18.47 -5.97 11.88
CA GLN A 417 19.56 -5.18 12.51
C GLN A 417 19.25 -4.90 13.99
N SER A 418 17.99 -4.68 14.32
CA SER A 418 17.52 -4.45 15.69
C SER A 418 16.21 -5.23 15.89
N PRO A 419 16.32 -6.54 16.23
CA PRO A 419 15.12 -7.38 16.31
C PRO A 419 14.24 -6.94 17.50
N PRO A 420 12.93 -6.76 17.27
CA PRO A 420 11.97 -6.65 18.34
C PRO A 420 11.85 -7.98 19.09
N GLU A 421 11.11 -7.98 20.20
CA GLU A 421 10.78 -9.24 20.88
C GLU A 421 10.09 -10.22 19.92
N GLU A 422 10.38 -11.50 20.06
CA GLU A 422 9.79 -12.58 19.23
C GLU A 422 8.25 -12.51 19.20
N SER A 423 7.65 -12.17 20.33
CA SER A 423 6.20 -11.97 20.44
C SER A 423 5.64 -10.97 19.45
N ARG A 424 6.34 -9.86 19.20
CA ARG A 424 5.94 -8.84 18.22
C ARG A 424 6.09 -9.31 16.78
N LEU A 425 7.14 -10.08 16.49
CA LEU A 425 7.30 -10.71 15.17
C LEU A 425 6.16 -11.69 14.89
N LEU A 426 5.80 -12.51 15.88
CA LEU A 426 4.67 -13.43 15.77
C LEU A 426 3.32 -12.69 15.67
N GLU A 427 3.14 -11.55 16.32
CA GLU A 427 1.96 -10.69 16.12
C GLU A 427 1.81 -10.22 14.68
N LYS A 428 2.91 -9.88 14.01
CA LYS A 428 2.89 -9.52 12.59
C LYS A 428 2.38 -10.67 11.73
N LEU A 429 2.92 -11.86 11.93
CA LEU A 429 2.43 -13.05 11.22
C LEU A 429 0.94 -13.33 11.51
N ASN A 430 0.53 -13.29 12.78
CA ASN A 430 -0.86 -13.50 13.19
C ASN A 430 -1.82 -12.43 12.67
N SER A 431 -1.29 -11.33 12.18
CA SER A 431 -2.08 -10.26 11.57
C SER A 431 -2.42 -10.53 10.11
N LEU A 432 -1.75 -11.46 9.47
CA LEU A 432 -2.01 -11.85 8.10
C LEU A 432 -3.24 -12.75 8.01
N THR A 433 -3.91 -12.67 6.89
CA THR A 433 -5.01 -13.58 6.54
C THR A 433 -4.59 -14.39 5.33
N PHE A 434 -4.99 -15.64 5.27
CA PHE A 434 -4.55 -16.55 4.23
C PHE A 434 -5.72 -17.16 3.48
N ARG A 435 -5.61 -17.29 2.16
CA ARG A 435 -6.35 -18.28 1.39
C ARG A 435 -5.87 -19.64 1.87
N PRO A 436 -6.75 -20.55 2.30
CA PRO A 436 -6.33 -21.88 2.72
C PRO A 436 -5.86 -22.72 1.53
N LYS A 437 -5.09 -23.77 1.79
CA LYS A 437 -4.92 -24.83 0.82
C LYS A 437 -6.28 -25.47 0.50
N LEU A 438 -6.57 -25.68 -0.78
CA LEU A 438 -7.81 -26.36 -1.19
C LEU A 438 -7.47 -27.67 -1.91
N VAL A 439 -8.32 -28.65 -1.69
CA VAL A 439 -8.35 -29.91 -2.45
C VAL A 439 -9.75 -30.05 -3.03
N GLU A 440 -9.85 -30.07 -4.35
CA GLU A 440 -11.13 -30.08 -5.06
C GLU A 440 -12.09 -28.97 -4.60
N GLY A 441 -11.54 -27.78 -4.34
CA GLY A 441 -12.27 -26.62 -3.85
C GLY A 441 -12.63 -26.65 -2.35
N GLY A 442 -12.26 -27.70 -1.60
CA GLY A 442 -12.50 -27.81 -0.16
C GLY A 442 -11.27 -27.41 0.67
N PRO A 443 -11.40 -26.47 1.65
CA PRO A 443 -10.31 -26.09 2.53
C PRO A 443 -9.74 -27.27 3.34
N GLN A 444 -8.42 -27.37 3.37
CA GLN A 444 -7.67 -28.41 4.08
C GLN A 444 -6.72 -27.77 5.10
N GLN A 445 -6.41 -28.53 6.16
CA GLN A 445 -5.33 -28.18 7.05
C GLN A 445 -4.00 -28.20 6.28
N ALA A 446 -3.19 -27.16 6.46
CA ALA A 446 -1.91 -27.05 5.79
C ALA A 446 -0.88 -26.35 6.66
N THR A 447 0.37 -26.65 6.41
CA THR A 447 1.52 -25.91 6.92
C THR A 447 2.04 -25.00 5.80
N GLY A 448 2.52 -23.82 6.17
CA GLY A 448 3.14 -22.87 5.26
C GLY A 448 4.43 -22.31 5.87
N ARG A 449 5.25 -21.74 5.00
CA ARG A 449 6.43 -20.98 5.40
C ARG A 449 6.43 -19.63 4.72
N ILE A 450 6.80 -18.59 5.46
CA ILE A 450 6.83 -17.23 4.95
C ILE A 450 8.16 -16.56 5.31
N LYS A 451 8.78 -15.91 4.30
CA LYS A 451 9.85 -14.94 4.45
C LYS A 451 9.22 -13.56 4.47
N TYR A 452 9.09 -12.99 5.66
CA TYR A 452 8.46 -11.69 5.85
C TYR A 452 9.52 -10.59 5.84
N HIS A 453 9.40 -9.65 4.88
CA HIS A 453 10.31 -8.53 4.76
C HIS A 453 9.76 -7.32 5.53
N PHE A 454 10.62 -6.75 6.38
CA PHE A 454 10.33 -5.52 7.11
C PHE A 454 10.95 -4.33 6.39
N ALA A 455 10.27 -3.18 6.46
CA ALA A 455 10.90 -1.93 6.05
C ALA A 455 12.09 -1.61 6.96
N ILE A 456 13.14 -1.03 6.39
CA ILE A 456 14.36 -0.66 7.15
C ILE A 456 14.03 0.30 8.29
N ASP A 457 13.04 1.16 8.10
CA ASP A 457 12.58 2.18 9.06
C ASP A 457 11.23 1.83 9.72
N ASP A 458 10.84 0.55 9.77
CA ASP A 458 9.59 0.15 10.45
C ASP A 458 9.72 0.47 11.95
N PRO A 459 8.91 1.40 12.50
CA PRO A 459 8.98 1.75 13.93
C PRO A 459 8.65 0.58 14.85
N SER A 460 8.07 -0.52 14.33
CA SER A 460 7.91 -1.77 15.08
C SER A 460 9.21 -2.56 15.22
N THR A 461 10.22 -2.25 14.39
CA THR A 461 11.58 -2.81 14.48
C THR A 461 12.54 -1.88 15.23
N SER A 462 12.19 -0.60 15.39
CA SER A 462 12.95 0.35 16.20
C SER A 462 12.43 0.35 17.64
N LEU A 463 13.32 0.08 18.59
CA LEU A 463 13.07 0.10 20.05
C LEU A 463 12.84 1.54 20.57
N ASN A 464 11.89 2.29 20.05
CA ASN A 464 11.44 3.50 20.71
C ASN A 464 10.05 3.28 21.29
N VAL A 465 10.04 2.51 22.38
CA VAL A 465 8.96 2.59 23.36
C VAL A 465 9.26 3.81 24.20
N GLN A 466 8.51 4.89 24.00
CA GLN A 466 8.27 5.80 25.10
C GLN A 466 6.99 5.36 25.81
N PRO A 467 7.00 5.45 27.18
CA PRO A 467 6.00 4.88 28.06
C PRO A 467 4.62 5.51 27.93
#